data_11399b4c8e59269232759e3674e94479
#
_entry.id   11399b4c8e59269232759e3674e94479
#
_cell.length_a   1.000
_cell.length_b   1.000
_cell.length_c   1.000
_cell.angle_alpha   90.00
_cell.angle_beta   90.00
_cell.angle_gamma   90.00
#
_symmetry.space_group_name_H-M   'P 1'
#
loop_
_entity.id
_entity.type
_entity.pdbx_description
1 polymer ?
#
loop_
_entity_poly.entity_id
_entity_poly.type
_entity_poly.pdbx_seq_one_letter_code
_entity_poly.pdbx_strand_id
1 'polypeptide(L)'
;MPVEEAKKSIFKVIDPVPRQIPAADAVARALDVLKGAKRPLILLGKGAAYAQADKEIRDLIEKSGIPYLPMSMAKGLLPDNHPQSASAARSFVLAEADAVMLVGARLNWLLAHGKGKTWGKDPKKFIQIDIQANEVDSNVQIAAPLIGDIGSCVSELLKGIAAVPKPSAEWIAAINEKKDKNTAKMAETLAKESHPMNFHGALRVIRDVIKKNPDVNLVNEGANTLDYCRAIVDMYKPRKRFDSGTWGIMGIGMGYAIGAAVTSGLPTVAVEGDSAFGFSGMELETICRYKLPITTVVFNNNGVYRGTDQNPTGGPDVAPTVFVKDARYDKMIEAFGGVGYYVTTPAELEAALTEAIAAGKPALINAVIDET
;
A
#
# COMPACT_ATOMS: atom_id res chain seq x y z
N MET A 1 -8.40 28.52 -29.17
CA MET A 1 -9.06 27.66 -30.17
C MET A 1 -10.57 27.68 -29.91
N PRO A 2 -11.42 27.92 -30.89
CA PRO A 2 -12.87 27.81 -30.75
C PRO A 2 -13.28 26.38 -30.36
N VAL A 3 -14.36 26.27 -29.57
CA VAL A 3 -14.83 24.95 -29.06
C VAL A 3 -15.12 23.96 -30.19
N GLU A 4 -15.70 24.44 -31.31
CA GLU A 4 -16.01 23.58 -32.46
C GLU A 4 -14.75 23.06 -33.19
N GLU A 5 -13.67 23.81 -33.21
CA GLU A 5 -12.37 23.34 -33.71
C GLU A 5 -11.75 22.31 -32.74
N ALA A 6 -11.83 22.57 -31.43
CA ALA A 6 -11.37 21.63 -30.43
C ALA A 6 -12.10 20.27 -30.52
N LYS A 7 -13.41 20.29 -30.73
CA LYS A 7 -14.20 19.06 -30.95
C LYS A 7 -13.74 18.27 -32.18
N LYS A 8 -13.34 18.96 -33.26
CA LYS A 8 -12.82 18.28 -34.46
C LYS A 8 -11.47 17.62 -34.27
N SER A 9 -10.69 18.05 -33.27
CA SER A 9 -9.40 17.47 -32.94
C SER A 9 -9.47 16.32 -31.93
N ILE A 10 -10.65 15.97 -31.41
CA ILE A 10 -10.84 14.82 -30.52
C ILE A 10 -10.74 13.55 -31.37
N PHE A 11 -9.67 12.78 -31.11
CA PHE A 11 -9.48 11.50 -31.75
C PHE A 11 -10.47 10.48 -31.18
N LYS A 12 -10.91 9.56 -32.05
CA LYS A 12 -11.60 8.36 -31.59
C LYS A 12 -10.69 7.61 -30.60
N VAL A 13 -11.26 7.09 -29.54
CA VAL A 13 -10.53 6.24 -28.58
C VAL A 13 -9.88 5.09 -29.35
N ILE A 14 -8.57 4.95 -29.21
CA ILE A 14 -7.83 3.83 -29.80
C ILE A 14 -8.12 2.61 -28.94
N ASP A 15 -8.43 1.48 -29.58
CA ASP A 15 -8.64 0.22 -28.89
C ASP A 15 -7.39 -0.15 -28.07
N PRO A 16 -7.56 -0.76 -26.90
CA PRO A 16 -6.43 -1.22 -26.09
C PRO A 16 -5.53 -2.17 -26.89
N VAL A 17 -4.24 -2.06 -26.66
CA VAL A 17 -3.25 -3.00 -27.23
C VAL A 17 -3.65 -4.44 -26.82
N PRO A 18 -3.59 -5.43 -27.76
CA PRO A 18 -3.82 -6.82 -27.43
C PRO A 18 -2.98 -7.30 -26.26
N ARG A 19 -3.57 -8.07 -25.37
CA ARG A 19 -2.87 -8.61 -24.21
C ARG A 19 -1.79 -9.59 -24.66
N GLN A 20 -0.57 -9.38 -24.17
CA GLN A 20 0.57 -10.26 -24.46
C GLN A 20 0.43 -11.58 -23.71
N ILE A 21 0.61 -12.70 -24.41
CA ILE A 21 0.63 -14.05 -23.84
C ILE A 21 2.07 -14.49 -23.69
N PRO A 22 2.48 -15.09 -22.56
CA PRO A 22 3.84 -15.58 -22.37
C PRO A 22 4.14 -16.77 -23.28
N ALA A 23 5.41 -16.97 -23.59
CA ALA A 23 5.85 -18.16 -24.35
C ALA A 23 5.60 -19.44 -23.55
N ALA A 24 5.17 -20.50 -24.21
CA ALA A 24 4.79 -21.77 -23.57
C ALA A 24 5.94 -22.43 -22.79
N ASP A 25 7.17 -22.33 -23.30
CA ASP A 25 8.37 -22.84 -22.62
C ASP A 25 8.70 -22.05 -21.34
N ALA A 26 8.42 -20.73 -21.31
CA ALA A 26 8.58 -19.92 -20.13
C ALA A 26 7.57 -20.33 -19.04
N VAL A 27 6.32 -20.61 -19.43
CA VAL A 27 5.29 -21.13 -18.52
C VAL A 27 5.70 -22.49 -17.97
N ALA A 28 6.19 -23.40 -18.81
CA ALA A 28 6.68 -24.72 -18.37
C ALA A 28 7.82 -24.59 -17.36
N ARG A 29 8.81 -23.74 -17.61
CA ARG A 29 9.91 -23.46 -16.67
C ARG A 29 9.40 -22.93 -15.31
N ALA A 30 8.43 -22.03 -15.31
CA ALA A 30 7.86 -21.50 -14.07
C ALA A 30 7.14 -22.58 -13.27
N LEU A 31 6.36 -23.43 -13.93
CA LEU A 31 5.71 -24.58 -13.29
C LEU A 31 6.73 -25.57 -12.74
N ASP A 32 7.82 -25.81 -13.45
CA ASP A 32 8.88 -26.72 -12.97
C ASP A 32 9.64 -26.15 -11.75
N VAL A 33 9.87 -24.84 -11.70
CA VAL A 33 10.40 -24.18 -10.50
C VAL A 33 9.45 -24.39 -9.32
N LEU A 34 8.15 -24.21 -9.52
CA LEU A 34 7.14 -24.42 -8.46
C LEU A 34 7.02 -25.87 -8.02
N LYS A 35 7.07 -26.83 -8.96
CA LYS A 35 7.06 -28.28 -8.63
C LYS A 35 8.25 -28.69 -7.74
N GLY A 36 9.40 -28.08 -7.93
CA GLY A 36 10.60 -28.34 -7.14
C GLY A 36 10.68 -27.56 -5.83
N ALA A 37 9.75 -26.65 -5.55
CA ALA A 37 9.79 -25.81 -4.37
C ALA A 37 9.26 -26.53 -3.13
N LYS A 38 9.96 -26.38 -2.01
CA LYS A 38 9.54 -26.89 -0.69
C LYS A 38 8.84 -25.80 0.13
N ARG A 39 9.27 -24.55 -0.05
CA ARG A 39 8.79 -23.36 0.67
C ARG A 39 8.43 -22.24 -0.33
N PRO A 40 7.44 -22.46 -1.22
CA PRO A 40 7.05 -21.46 -2.20
C PRO A 40 6.37 -20.25 -1.55
N LEU A 41 6.54 -19.08 -2.19
CA LEU A 41 5.90 -17.81 -1.82
C LEU A 41 5.47 -17.06 -3.08
N ILE A 42 4.30 -16.41 -3.05
CA ILE A 42 3.86 -15.46 -4.08
C ILE A 42 3.96 -14.04 -3.53
N LEU A 43 4.66 -13.16 -4.24
CA LEU A 43 4.71 -11.72 -3.98
C LEU A 43 3.83 -10.98 -4.97
N LEU A 44 2.83 -10.27 -4.45
CA LEU A 44 1.93 -9.45 -5.26
C LEU A 44 2.41 -7.99 -5.25
N GLY A 45 2.81 -7.49 -6.39
CA GLY A 45 3.20 -6.09 -6.55
C GLY A 45 2.05 -5.19 -7.01
N LYS A 46 2.35 -3.90 -7.14
CA LYS A 46 1.43 -2.91 -7.70
C LYS A 46 0.91 -3.33 -9.08
N GLY A 47 1.78 -3.88 -9.93
CA GLY A 47 1.41 -4.37 -11.26
C GLY A 47 0.29 -5.41 -11.21
N ALA A 48 0.30 -6.32 -10.23
CA ALA A 48 -0.77 -7.32 -10.05
C ALA A 48 -2.14 -6.66 -9.81
N ALA A 49 -2.19 -5.62 -8.97
CA ALA A 49 -3.42 -4.91 -8.67
C ALA A 49 -3.94 -4.11 -9.89
N TYR A 50 -3.03 -3.45 -10.62
CA TYR A 50 -3.41 -2.57 -11.74
C TYR A 50 -3.66 -3.33 -13.06
N ALA A 51 -3.19 -4.56 -13.19
CA ALA A 51 -3.54 -5.44 -14.31
C ALA A 51 -5.03 -5.86 -14.29
N GLN A 52 -5.74 -5.60 -13.20
CA GLN A 52 -7.15 -5.97 -13.01
C GLN A 52 -7.43 -7.47 -13.25
N ALA A 53 -6.45 -8.31 -12.96
CA ALA A 53 -6.53 -9.77 -13.05
C ALA A 53 -6.92 -10.40 -11.71
N ASP A 54 -7.87 -9.78 -11.01
CA ASP A 54 -8.23 -10.09 -9.63
C ASP A 54 -8.68 -11.55 -9.48
N LYS A 55 -9.48 -12.04 -10.45
CA LYS A 55 -9.99 -13.40 -10.44
C LYS A 55 -8.89 -14.42 -10.68
N GLU A 56 -8.08 -14.21 -11.70
CA GLU A 56 -6.97 -15.10 -12.07
C GLU A 56 -5.95 -15.23 -10.94
N ILE A 57 -5.61 -14.12 -10.29
CA ILE A 57 -4.67 -14.11 -9.16
C ILE A 57 -5.27 -14.81 -7.93
N ARG A 58 -6.54 -14.57 -7.64
CA ARG A 58 -7.24 -15.28 -6.57
C ARG A 58 -7.25 -16.78 -6.85
N ASP A 59 -7.65 -17.18 -8.05
CA ASP A 59 -7.67 -18.59 -8.47
C ASP A 59 -6.27 -19.24 -8.35
N LEU A 60 -5.20 -18.52 -8.71
CA LEU A 60 -3.84 -19.00 -8.58
C LEU A 60 -3.49 -19.29 -7.11
N ILE A 61 -3.76 -18.36 -6.22
CA ILE A 61 -3.45 -18.49 -4.79
C ILE A 61 -4.27 -19.61 -4.17
N GLU A 62 -5.58 -19.61 -4.36
CA GLU A 62 -6.48 -20.60 -3.76
C GLU A 62 -6.22 -22.02 -4.30
N LYS A 63 -6.03 -22.17 -5.64
CA LYS A 63 -5.77 -23.46 -6.26
C LYS A 63 -4.37 -23.99 -5.96
N SER A 64 -3.35 -23.16 -5.89
CA SER A 64 -2.00 -23.60 -5.53
C SER A 64 -1.82 -23.86 -4.04
N GLY A 65 -2.57 -23.17 -3.18
CA GLY A 65 -2.37 -23.20 -1.73
C GLY A 65 -1.10 -22.45 -1.27
N ILE A 66 -0.40 -21.78 -2.20
CA ILE A 66 0.85 -21.07 -1.90
C ILE A 66 0.54 -19.82 -1.08
N PRO A 67 1.24 -19.59 0.05
CA PRO A 67 1.11 -18.37 0.81
C PRO A 67 1.53 -17.15 -0.02
N TYR A 68 0.89 -16.02 0.20
CA TYR A 68 1.21 -14.79 -0.53
C TYR A 68 1.54 -13.62 0.40
N LEU A 69 2.31 -12.67 -0.13
CA LEU A 69 2.67 -11.43 0.52
C LEU A 69 2.34 -10.25 -0.42
N PRO A 70 1.36 -9.40 -0.09
CA PRO A 70 1.07 -8.21 -0.87
C PRO A 70 2.06 -7.10 -0.54
N MET A 71 2.58 -6.42 -1.56
CA MET A 71 3.22 -5.14 -1.41
C MET A 71 2.16 -4.05 -1.22
N SER A 72 2.55 -2.86 -0.76
CA SER A 72 1.64 -1.83 -0.27
C SER A 72 0.40 -1.60 -1.14
N MET A 73 0.57 -1.27 -2.43
CA MET A 73 -0.54 -0.99 -3.35
C MET A 73 -1.20 -2.25 -3.93
N ALA A 74 -0.75 -3.44 -3.55
CA ALA A 74 -1.40 -4.71 -3.84
C ALA A 74 -2.26 -5.21 -2.68
N LYS A 75 -2.22 -4.54 -1.51
CA LYS A 75 -3.10 -4.85 -0.39
C LYS A 75 -4.57 -4.73 -0.83
N GLY A 76 -5.39 -5.68 -0.42
CA GLY A 76 -6.79 -5.77 -0.81
C GLY A 76 -7.05 -6.47 -2.15
N LEU A 77 -6.04 -6.83 -2.93
CA LEU A 77 -6.22 -7.67 -4.12
C LEU A 77 -6.87 -9.01 -3.77
N LEU A 78 -6.38 -9.65 -2.71
CA LEU A 78 -7.17 -10.50 -1.83
C LEU A 78 -7.32 -9.75 -0.50
N PRO A 79 -8.39 -9.93 0.27
CA PRO A 79 -8.52 -9.33 1.59
C PRO A 79 -7.30 -9.64 2.46
N ASP A 80 -6.75 -8.66 3.17
CA ASP A 80 -5.53 -8.88 3.97
C ASP A 80 -5.71 -9.91 5.10
N ASN A 81 -6.96 -10.17 5.51
CA ASN A 81 -7.32 -11.24 6.45
C ASN A 81 -7.50 -12.62 5.78
N HIS A 82 -7.16 -12.76 4.49
CA HIS A 82 -7.23 -14.07 3.81
C HIS A 82 -6.31 -15.09 4.50
N PRO A 83 -6.74 -16.37 4.66
CA PRO A 83 -5.98 -17.39 5.39
C PRO A 83 -4.54 -17.56 4.88
N GLN A 84 -4.33 -17.49 3.57
CA GLN A 84 -3.01 -17.64 2.94
C GLN A 84 -2.16 -16.37 2.97
N SER A 85 -2.66 -15.25 3.52
CA SER A 85 -1.87 -14.02 3.68
C SER A 85 -0.73 -14.26 4.67
N ALA A 86 0.49 -13.95 4.26
CA ALA A 86 1.71 -14.03 5.08
C ALA A 86 2.18 -12.65 5.58
N SER A 87 1.34 -11.61 5.49
CA SER A 87 1.71 -10.22 5.79
C SER A 87 2.36 -10.06 7.17
N ALA A 88 1.77 -10.64 8.21
CA ALA A 88 2.31 -10.56 9.57
C ALA A 88 3.58 -11.42 9.78
N ALA A 89 3.93 -12.31 8.84
CA ALA A 89 5.15 -13.10 8.85
C ALA A 89 6.17 -12.65 7.78
N ARG A 90 6.05 -11.42 7.26
CA ARG A 90 6.82 -10.91 6.10
C ARG A 90 8.31 -11.26 6.14
N SER A 91 9.00 -10.87 7.20
CA SER A 91 10.46 -11.10 7.30
C SER A 91 10.82 -12.58 7.31
N PHE A 92 10.00 -13.41 7.93
CA PHE A 92 10.19 -14.85 7.99
C PHE A 92 10.01 -15.49 6.60
N VAL A 93 8.90 -15.20 5.90
CA VAL A 93 8.66 -15.81 4.59
C VAL A 93 9.66 -15.36 3.53
N LEU A 94 10.13 -14.11 3.56
CA LEU A 94 11.19 -13.64 2.67
C LEU A 94 12.52 -14.35 2.94
N ALA A 95 12.86 -14.56 4.21
CA ALA A 95 14.11 -15.24 4.58
C ALA A 95 14.10 -16.73 4.25
N GLU A 96 12.98 -17.41 4.49
CA GLU A 96 12.91 -18.88 4.46
C GLU A 96 12.38 -19.47 3.14
N ALA A 97 11.64 -18.70 2.31
CA ALA A 97 11.16 -19.20 1.02
C ALA A 97 12.33 -19.67 0.14
N ASP A 98 12.17 -20.78 -0.61
CA ASP A 98 13.14 -21.28 -1.58
C ASP A 98 12.78 -20.97 -3.03
N ALA A 99 11.51 -20.77 -3.32
CA ALA A 99 11.01 -20.28 -4.60
C ALA A 99 10.04 -19.12 -4.39
N VAL A 100 10.23 -18.03 -5.11
CA VAL A 100 9.44 -16.81 -4.96
C VAL A 100 8.92 -16.37 -6.32
N MET A 101 7.60 -16.34 -6.46
CA MET A 101 6.94 -15.81 -7.66
C MET A 101 6.59 -14.34 -7.45
N LEU A 102 7.19 -13.47 -8.23
CA LEU A 102 6.94 -12.04 -8.29
C LEU A 102 5.85 -11.77 -9.33
N VAL A 103 4.66 -11.35 -8.91
CA VAL A 103 3.54 -11.03 -9.80
C VAL A 103 3.39 -9.51 -9.86
N GLY A 104 3.83 -8.90 -10.95
CA GLY A 104 3.86 -7.45 -11.11
C GLY A 104 4.63 -6.74 -9.99
N ALA A 105 5.66 -7.39 -9.46
CA ALA A 105 6.55 -6.91 -8.41
C ALA A 105 8.00 -6.95 -8.89
N ARG A 106 8.80 -5.95 -8.50
CA ARG A 106 10.22 -5.83 -8.84
C ARG A 106 11.09 -5.99 -7.60
N LEU A 107 12.27 -6.57 -7.77
CA LEU A 107 13.28 -6.67 -6.72
C LEU A 107 14.06 -5.36 -6.58
N ASN A 108 13.36 -4.30 -6.18
CA ASN A 108 13.92 -2.99 -5.90
C ASN A 108 14.34 -2.84 -4.42
N TRP A 109 14.65 -1.63 -3.97
CA TRP A 109 15.08 -1.35 -2.60
C TRP A 109 14.08 -1.77 -1.53
N LEU A 110 12.75 -1.72 -1.79
CA LEU A 110 11.70 -2.19 -0.85
C LEU A 110 11.80 -3.70 -0.56
N LEU A 111 12.43 -4.44 -1.45
CA LEU A 111 12.71 -5.88 -1.34
C LEU A 111 14.22 -6.15 -1.27
N ALA A 112 14.99 -5.17 -0.79
CA ALA A 112 16.45 -5.26 -0.65
C ALA A 112 17.15 -5.82 -1.91
N HIS A 113 16.63 -5.45 -3.09
CA HIS A 113 17.16 -5.87 -4.39
C HIS A 113 17.30 -7.39 -4.58
N GLY A 114 16.51 -8.19 -3.86
CA GLY A 114 16.61 -9.65 -3.89
C GLY A 114 17.84 -10.22 -3.18
N LYS A 115 18.54 -9.44 -2.37
CA LYS A 115 19.83 -9.80 -1.75
C LYS A 115 19.87 -9.50 -0.26
N GLY A 116 20.91 -9.97 0.41
CA GLY A 116 21.24 -9.64 1.79
C GLY A 116 20.32 -10.30 2.83
N LYS A 117 20.36 -9.79 4.06
CA LYS A 117 19.74 -10.40 5.24
C LYS A 117 18.23 -10.62 5.11
N THR A 118 17.54 -9.76 4.37
CA THR A 118 16.09 -9.86 4.13
C THR A 118 15.70 -11.20 3.49
N TRP A 119 16.58 -11.74 2.66
CA TRP A 119 16.34 -12.96 1.89
C TRP A 119 16.97 -14.22 2.52
N GLY A 120 17.56 -14.10 3.71
CA GLY A 120 18.19 -15.23 4.39
C GLY A 120 19.51 -15.67 3.75
N LYS A 121 19.93 -16.90 4.05
CA LYS A 121 21.22 -17.44 3.58
C LYS A 121 21.10 -18.39 2.40
N ASP A 122 19.94 -19.04 2.24
CA ASP A 122 19.72 -20.07 1.23
C ASP A 122 19.48 -19.45 -0.15
N PRO A 123 20.00 -20.03 -1.22
CA PRO A 123 19.72 -19.62 -2.59
C PRO A 123 18.23 -19.68 -2.88
N LYS A 124 17.74 -18.69 -3.64
CA LYS A 124 16.32 -18.61 -4.01
C LYS A 124 16.15 -18.69 -5.52
N LYS A 125 15.10 -19.36 -5.96
CA LYS A 125 14.65 -19.36 -7.35
C LYS A 125 13.54 -18.34 -7.51
N PHE A 126 13.79 -17.29 -8.30
CA PHE A 126 12.77 -16.29 -8.61
C PHE A 126 12.05 -16.62 -9.92
N ILE A 127 10.74 -16.54 -9.89
CA ILE A 127 9.84 -16.48 -11.04
C ILE A 127 9.37 -15.03 -11.11
N GLN A 128 9.45 -14.38 -12.26
CA GLN A 128 8.98 -12.99 -12.39
C GLN A 128 7.99 -12.86 -13.53
N ILE A 129 6.81 -12.36 -13.21
CA ILE A 129 5.77 -11.99 -14.18
C ILE A 129 5.78 -10.48 -14.30
N ASP A 130 6.13 -9.98 -15.45
CA ASP A 130 6.16 -8.55 -15.76
C ASP A 130 5.77 -8.29 -17.22
N ILE A 131 5.20 -7.11 -17.48
CA ILE A 131 4.91 -6.68 -18.85
C ILE A 131 6.16 -6.12 -19.55
N GLN A 132 7.18 -5.72 -18.77
CA GLN A 132 8.42 -5.11 -19.26
C GLN A 132 9.58 -6.10 -19.18
N ALA A 133 10.10 -6.48 -20.34
CA ALA A 133 11.22 -7.42 -20.42
C ALA A 133 12.51 -6.87 -19.76
N ASN A 134 12.72 -5.57 -19.79
CA ASN A 134 13.88 -4.92 -19.18
C ASN A 134 13.87 -4.87 -17.64
N GLU A 135 12.78 -5.25 -17.00
CA GLU A 135 12.71 -5.40 -15.54
C GLU A 135 13.22 -6.76 -15.05
N VAL A 136 13.45 -7.70 -15.98
CA VAL A 136 13.99 -9.03 -15.65
C VAL A 136 15.50 -8.94 -15.44
N ASP A 137 16.02 -9.75 -14.52
CA ASP A 137 17.44 -9.84 -14.16
C ASP A 137 18.10 -8.52 -13.70
N SER A 138 17.30 -7.51 -13.37
CA SER A 138 17.82 -6.19 -12.99
C SER A 138 18.76 -6.23 -11.77
N ASN A 139 18.55 -7.14 -10.82
CA ASN A 139 19.34 -7.23 -9.59
C ASN A 139 19.82 -8.64 -9.25
N VAL A 140 19.05 -9.66 -9.62
CA VAL A 140 19.35 -11.08 -9.42
C VAL A 140 18.88 -11.85 -10.64
N GLN A 141 19.51 -12.98 -10.91
CA GLN A 141 19.08 -13.86 -11.99
C GLN A 141 17.69 -14.42 -11.72
N ILE A 142 16.80 -14.31 -12.70
CA ILE A 142 15.44 -14.86 -12.66
C ILE A 142 15.43 -16.25 -13.27
N ALA A 143 15.05 -17.25 -12.51
CA ALA A 143 15.02 -18.65 -12.96
C ALA A 143 13.97 -18.90 -14.05
N ALA A 144 12.83 -18.20 -13.95
CA ALA A 144 11.73 -18.32 -14.91
C ALA A 144 11.04 -16.96 -15.13
N PRO A 145 11.47 -16.17 -16.13
CA PRO A 145 10.77 -14.96 -16.52
C PRO A 145 9.53 -15.30 -17.37
N LEU A 146 8.41 -14.63 -17.07
CA LEU A 146 7.20 -14.62 -17.89
C LEU A 146 6.91 -13.17 -18.29
N ILE A 147 7.14 -12.87 -19.56
CA ILE A 147 6.89 -11.53 -20.10
C ILE A 147 5.51 -11.53 -20.76
N GLY A 148 4.63 -10.66 -20.28
CA GLY A 148 3.29 -10.53 -20.80
C GLY A 148 2.32 -9.82 -19.85
N ASP A 149 1.08 -9.68 -20.29
CA ASP A 149 -0.03 -9.25 -19.44
C ASP A 149 -0.19 -10.22 -18.25
N ILE A 150 -0.31 -9.67 -17.05
CA ILE A 150 -0.35 -10.48 -15.83
C ILE A 150 -1.52 -11.46 -15.83
N GLY A 151 -2.71 -11.02 -16.28
CA GLY A 151 -3.89 -11.89 -16.38
C GLY A 151 -3.64 -13.05 -17.34
N SER A 152 -3.03 -12.78 -18.49
CA SER A 152 -2.67 -13.79 -19.48
C SER A 152 -1.62 -14.77 -18.92
N CYS A 153 -0.57 -14.26 -18.28
CA CYS A 153 0.47 -15.10 -17.69
C CYS A 153 -0.12 -16.02 -16.60
N VAL A 154 -0.94 -15.48 -15.71
CA VAL A 154 -1.56 -16.26 -14.64
C VAL A 154 -2.57 -17.28 -15.21
N SER A 155 -3.34 -16.92 -16.25
CA SER A 155 -4.23 -17.85 -16.93
C SER A 155 -3.50 -19.05 -17.54
N GLU A 156 -2.33 -18.82 -18.15
CA GLU A 156 -1.49 -19.90 -18.68
C GLU A 156 -0.90 -20.79 -17.57
N LEU A 157 -0.43 -20.19 -16.45
CA LEU A 157 0.01 -20.97 -15.30
C LEU A 157 -1.10 -21.83 -14.70
N LEU A 158 -2.33 -21.31 -14.64
CA LEU A 158 -3.47 -22.02 -14.09
C LEU A 158 -3.79 -23.32 -14.85
N LYS A 159 -3.47 -23.43 -16.13
CA LYS A 159 -3.65 -24.67 -16.92
C LYS A 159 -2.80 -25.83 -16.40
N GLY A 160 -1.63 -25.52 -15.80
CA GLY A 160 -0.71 -26.51 -15.27
C GLY A 160 -0.62 -26.56 -13.74
N ILE A 161 -1.31 -25.67 -13.02
CA ILE A 161 -1.14 -25.50 -11.57
C ILE A 161 -1.56 -26.74 -10.75
N ALA A 162 -2.49 -27.54 -11.27
CA ALA A 162 -2.93 -28.80 -10.61
C ALA A 162 -1.81 -29.83 -10.48
N ALA A 163 -0.76 -29.75 -11.31
CA ALA A 163 0.42 -30.63 -11.25
C ALA A 163 1.50 -30.11 -10.28
N VAL A 164 1.33 -28.92 -9.71
CA VAL A 164 2.23 -28.36 -8.70
C VAL A 164 1.81 -28.89 -7.33
N PRO A 165 2.72 -29.53 -6.56
CA PRO A 165 2.40 -29.99 -5.20
C PRO A 165 1.98 -28.82 -4.31
N LYS A 166 1.04 -29.09 -3.41
CA LYS A 166 0.70 -28.11 -2.37
C LYS A 166 1.91 -27.86 -1.46
N PRO A 167 2.08 -26.66 -0.90
CA PRO A 167 3.11 -26.40 0.10
C PRO A 167 3.00 -27.40 1.27
N SER A 168 4.14 -27.76 1.85
CA SER A 168 4.16 -28.71 2.97
C SER A 168 3.40 -28.19 4.19
N ALA A 169 2.83 -29.09 4.97
CA ALA A 169 2.12 -28.75 6.20
C ALA A 169 3.05 -28.02 7.19
N GLU A 170 4.33 -28.42 7.24
CA GLU A 170 5.36 -27.80 8.08
C GLU A 170 5.60 -26.35 7.69
N TRP A 171 5.66 -26.05 6.38
CA TRP A 171 5.84 -24.68 5.89
C TRP A 171 4.67 -23.79 6.30
N ILE A 172 3.46 -24.26 6.10
CA ILE A 172 2.24 -23.52 6.47
C ILE A 172 2.15 -23.34 7.99
N ALA A 173 2.46 -24.37 8.78
CA ALA A 173 2.46 -24.30 10.24
C ALA A 173 3.48 -23.26 10.75
N ALA A 174 4.71 -23.26 10.21
CA ALA A 174 5.74 -22.30 10.59
C ALA A 174 5.33 -20.85 10.27
N ILE A 175 4.67 -20.62 9.13
CA ILE A 175 4.13 -19.28 8.79
C ILE A 175 3.06 -18.89 9.81
N ASN A 176 2.11 -19.78 10.11
CA ASN A 176 1.01 -19.46 11.02
C ASN A 176 1.52 -19.16 12.44
N GLU A 177 2.47 -19.93 12.96
CA GLU A 177 3.12 -19.64 14.25
C GLU A 177 3.71 -18.22 14.29
N LYS A 178 4.41 -17.80 13.22
CA LYS A 178 4.98 -16.45 13.14
C LYS A 178 3.92 -15.38 13.00
N LYS A 179 2.86 -15.63 12.21
CA LYS A 179 1.70 -14.73 12.09
C LYS A 179 1.06 -14.52 13.45
N ASP A 180 0.72 -15.59 14.16
CA ASP A 180 0.03 -15.50 15.45
C ASP A 180 0.86 -14.73 16.47
N LYS A 181 2.15 -15.07 16.60
CA LYS A 181 3.08 -14.36 17.48
C LYS A 181 3.17 -12.86 17.17
N ASN A 182 3.34 -12.50 15.89
CA ASN A 182 3.50 -11.11 15.48
C ASN A 182 2.17 -10.34 15.59
N THR A 183 1.04 -10.99 15.32
CA THR A 183 -0.29 -10.40 15.47
C THR A 183 -0.59 -10.12 16.94
N ALA A 184 -0.29 -11.05 17.85
CA ALA A 184 -0.45 -10.85 19.28
C ALA A 184 0.41 -9.67 19.77
N LYS A 185 1.69 -9.62 19.39
CA LYS A 185 2.58 -8.52 19.74
C LYS A 185 2.08 -7.17 19.18
N MET A 186 1.58 -7.14 17.95
CA MET A 186 1.00 -5.93 17.37
C MET A 186 -0.26 -5.50 18.13
N ALA A 187 -1.12 -6.45 18.52
CA ALA A 187 -2.32 -6.15 19.31
C ALA A 187 -1.97 -5.48 20.64
N GLU A 188 -0.93 -5.98 21.34
CA GLU A 188 -0.42 -5.35 22.58
C GLU A 188 0.07 -3.93 22.32
N THR A 189 0.76 -3.70 21.19
CA THR A 189 1.27 -2.36 20.83
C THR A 189 0.13 -1.41 20.50
N LEU A 190 -0.86 -1.88 19.75
CA LEU A 190 -2.04 -1.09 19.36
C LEU A 190 -2.98 -0.77 20.55
N ALA A 191 -2.91 -1.56 21.61
CA ALA A 191 -3.71 -1.34 22.84
C ALA A 191 -3.08 -0.31 23.79
N LYS A 192 -1.83 0.09 23.57
CA LYS A 192 -1.17 1.10 24.42
C LYS A 192 -1.80 2.46 24.21
N GLU A 193 -2.29 3.02 25.30
CA GLU A 193 -2.82 4.38 25.34
C GLU A 193 -1.73 5.38 25.65
N SER A 194 -1.79 6.53 25.02
CA SER A 194 -0.95 7.71 25.31
C SER A 194 -1.77 8.97 25.08
N HIS A 195 -1.34 10.06 25.70
CA HIS A 195 -1.93 11.38 25.50
C HIS A 195 -0.81 12.42 25.35
N PRO A 196 -0.68 13.09 24.20
CA PRO A 196 -1.43 12.86 22.96
C PRO A 196 -1.34 11.41 22.47
N MET A 197 -2.26 10.99 21.56
CA MET A 197 -2.25 9.65 21.01
C MET A 197 -0.96 9.39 20.19
N ASN A 198 -0.47 8.16 20.20
CA ASN A 198 0.68 7.77 19.38
C ASN A 198 0.24 7.31 17.97
N PHE A 199 1.21 7.11 17.06
CA PHE A 199 0.96 6.59 15.71
C PHE A 199 0.11 5.31 15.71
N HIS A 200 0.40 4.37 16.63
CA HIS A 200 -0.28 3.09 16.69
C HIS A 200 -1.74 3.24 17.10
N GLY A 201 -2.02 4.08 18.10
CA GLY A 201 -3.38 4.38 18.56
C GLY A 201 -4.21 5.06 17.48
N ALA A 202 -3.65 6.07 16.79
CA ALA A 202 -4.31 6.76 15.70
C ALA A 202 -4.58 5.83 14.50
N LEU A 203 -3.58 5.03 14.10
CA LEU A 203 -3.73 4.09 12.98
C LEU A 203 -4.65 2.91 13.30
N ARG A 204 -4.77 2.51 14.57
CA ARG A 204 -5.77 1.54 15.01
C ARG A 204 -7.18 2.05 14.70
N VAL A 205 -7.47 3.31 15.02
CA VAL A 205 -8.76 3.93 14.70
C VAL A 205 -9.01 3.92 13.20
N ILE A 206 -8.04 4.37 12.41
CA ILE A 206 -8.17 4.40 10.94
C ILE A 206 -8.42 2.98 10.41
N ARG A 207 -7.66 1.97 10.86
CA ARG A 207 -7.86 0.57 10.49
C ARG A 207 -9.29 0.12 10.77
N ASP A 208 -9.80 0.40 11.96
CA ASP A 208 -11.11 -0.07 12.41
C ASP A 208 -12.25 0.62 11.64
N VAL A 209 -12.08 1.89 11.29
CA VAL A 209 -13.02 2.64 10.44
C VAL A 209 -12.98 2.14 8.99
N ILE A 210 -11.80 1.91 8.41
CA ILE A 210 -11.67 1.35 7.05
C ILE A 210 -12.25 -0.07 6.98
N LYS A 211 -12.09 -0.89 8.02
CA LYS A 211 -12.70 -2.21 8.10
C LYS A 211 -14.24 -2.15 8.01
N LYS A 212 -14.84 -1.16 8.65
CA LYS A 212 -16.30 -0.91 8.59
C LYS A 212 -16.73 -0.34 7.22
N ASN A 213 -15.79 0.30 6.49
CA ASN A 213 -16.05 1.00 5.23
C ASN A 213 -15.07 0.54 4.11
N PRO A 214 -15.13 -0.72 3.66
CA PRO A 214 -14.12 -1.31 2.77
C PRO A 214 -14.09 -0.73 1.34
N ASP A 215 -15.07 0.09 0.97
CA ASP A 215 -15.13 0.78 -0.31
C ASP A 215 -14.40 2.14 -0.34
N VAL A 216 -14.04 2.67 0.83
CA VAL A 216 -13.28 3.90 0.95
C VAL A 216 -11.90 3.75 0.30
N ASN A 217 -11.48 4.74 -0.48
CA ASN A 217 -10.11 4.83 -0.95
C ASN A 217 -9.22 5.32 0.19
N LEU A 218 -8.09 4.67 0.42
CA LEU A 218 -7.07 5.08 1.37
C LEU A 218 -5.84 5.60 0.62
N VAL A 219 -5.52 6.84 0.81
CA VAL A 219 -4.25 7.42 0.37
C VAL A 219 -3.35 7.63 1.57
N ASN A 220 -2.07 7.39 1.43
CA ASN A 220 -1.17 7.46 2.56
C ASN A 220 0.20 7.98 2.14
N GLU A 221 0.67 9.00 2.84
CA GLU A 221 1.93 9.68 2.58
C GLU A 221 2.66 10.04 3.88
N GLY A 222 3.94 10.37 3.73
CA GLY A 222 4.85 10.66 4.83
C GLY A 222 5.81 9.49 5.11
N ALA A 223 6.87 9.73 5.87
CA ALA A 223 7.84 8.68 6.19
C ALA A 223 7.28 7.68 7.22
N ASN A 224 7.19 8.09 8.48
CA ASN A 224 6.66 7.23 9.55
C ASN A 224 5.18 6.87 9.33
N THR A 225 4.37 7.85 8.92
CA THR A 225 2.95 7.67 8.64
C THR A 225 2.74 6.59 7.56
N LEU A 226 3.55 6.62 6.49
CA LEU A 226 3.49 5.62 5.42
C LEU A 226 3.84 4.21 5.92
N ASP A 227 4.96 4.08 6.65
CA ASP A 227 5.47 2.78 7.06
C ASP A 227 4.58 2.11 8.12
N TYR A 228 4.13 2.86 9.12
CA TYR A 228 3.21 2.35 10.13
C TYR A 228 1.83 2.03 9.54
N CYS A 229 1.28 2.89 8.69
CA CYS A 229 -0.01 2.65 8.05
C CYS A 229 0.03 1.39 7.16
N ARG A 230 1.11 1.17 6.44
CA ARG A 230 1.33 -0.04 5.62
C ARG A 230 1.27 -1.31 6.46
N ALA A 231 1.81 -1.26 7.67
CA ALA A 231 1.86 -2.40 8.57
C ALA A 231 0.56 -2.63 9.35
N ILE A 232 -0.20 -1.57 9.64
CA ILE A 232 -1.34 -1.61 10.59
C ILE A 232 -2.68 -1.65 9.87
N VAL A 233 -2.85 -0.88 8.77
CA VAL A 233 -4.16 -0.77 8.11
C VAL A 233 -4.32 -1.84 7.05
N ASP A 234 -5.29 -2.73 7.28
CA ASP A 234 -5.66 -3.79 6.34
C ASP A 234 -6.60 -3.26 5.26
N MET A 235 -6.48 -3.85 4.07
CA MET A 235 -7.35 -3.57 2.94
C MET A 235 -8.15 -4.81 2.55
N TYR A 236 -9.38 -4.59 2.08
CA TYR A 236 -10.33 -5.69 1.82
C TYR A 236 -10.79 -5.76 0.38
N LYS A 237 -10.53 -4.71 -0.41
CA LYS A 237 -10.88 -4.62 -1.84
C LYS A 237 -9.70 -4.14 -2.66
N PRO A 238 -9.57 -4.61 -3.91
CA PRO A 238 -8.45 -4.24 -4.77
C PRO A 238 -8.47 -2.76 -5.15
N ARG A 239 -7.27 -2.19 -5.37
CA ARG A 239 -7.08 -0.80 -5.83
C ARG A 239 -7.71 0.27 -4.93
N LYS A 240 -7.82 -0.03 -3.62
CA LYS A 240 -8.33 0.90 -2.61
C LYS A 240 -7.21 1.54 -1.77
N ARG A 241 -5.95 1.21 -2.04
CA ARG A 241 -4.80 1.80 -1.38
C ARG A 241 -3.85 2.42 -2.38
N PHE A 242 -3.46 3.68 -2.09
CA PHE A 242 -2.54 4.48 -2.89
C PHE A 242 -1.43 5.03 -2.01
N ASP A 243 -0.20 4.98 -2.48
CA ASP A 243 0.96 5.59 -1.83
C ASP A 243 2.07 5.92 -2.85
N SER A 244 3.17 6.53 -2.38
CA SER A 244 4.30 6.92 -3.23
C SER A 244 5.06 5.74 -3.88
N GLY A 245 4.76 4.51 -3.48
CA GLY A 245 5.42 3.31 -4.00
C GLY A 245 6.94 3.34 -3.80
N THR A 246 7.67 3.01 -4.86
CA THR A 246 9.15 2.95 -4.83
C THR A 246 9.84 4.31 -4.88
N TRP A 247 9.15 5.36 -5.26
CA TRP A 247 9.73 6.70 -5.30
C TRP A 247 9.97 7.28 -3.91
N GLY A 248 9.10 6.95 -2.93
CA GLY A 248 9.22 7.46 -1.56
C GLY A 248 9.14 8.98 -1.46
N ILE A 249 8.56 9.63 -2.46
CA ILE A 249 8.46 11.09 -2.54
C ILE A 249 7.31 11.59 -1.67
N MET A 250 7.45 12.80 -1.15
CA MET A 250 6.39 13.56 -0.49
C MET A 250 5.78 14.60 -1.45
N GLY A 251 4.52 15.00 -1.21
CA GLY A 251 3.78 15.99 -1.98
C GLY A 251 2.84 15.41 -3.03
N ILE A 252 2.63 14.11 -3.09
CA ILE A 252 1.75 13.47 -4.08
C ILE A 252 0.43 12.96 -3.49
N GLY A 253 0.34 12.81 -2.17
CA GLY A 253 -0.81 12.17 -1.52
C GLY A 253 -2.11 12.91 -1.77
N MET A 254 -2.13 14.22 -1.62
CA MET A 254 -3.33 15.03 -1.89
C MET A 254 -3.76 14.93 -3.36
N GLY A 255 -2.81 14.94 -4.31
CA GLY A 255 -3.11 14.71 -5.73
C GLY A 255 -3.68 13.32 -6.00
N TYR A 256 -3.16 12.28 -5.34
CA TYR A 256 -3.73 10.93 -5.42
C TYR A 256 -5.13 10.87 -4.80
N ALA A 257 -5.38 11.57 -3.69
CA ALA A 257 -6.71 11.63 -3.08
C ALA A 257 -7.74 12.24 -4.01
N ILE A 258 -7.39 13.36 -4.67
CA ILE A 258 -8.23 14.01 -5.67
C ILE A 258 -8.50 13.05 -6.84
N GLY A 259 -7.43 12.46 -7.41
CA GLY A 259 -7.55 11.51 -8.51
C GLY A 259 -8.41 10.29 -8.16
N ALA A 260 -8.24 9.72 -6.99
CA ALA A 260 -9.02 8.58 -6.51
C ALA A 260 -10.50 8.93 -6.32
N ALA A 261 -10.81 10.08 -5.70
CA ALA A 261 -12.18 10.54 -5.49
C ALA A 261 -12.89 10.84 -6.81
N VAL A 262 -12.24 11.57 -7.72
CA VAL A 262 -12.80 11.96 -9.03
C VAL A 262 -13.06 10.72 -9.89
N THR A 263 -12.10 9.78 -9.94
CA THR A 263 -12.21 8.59 -10.79
C THR A 263 -13.24 7.59 -10.29
N SER A 264 -13.30 7.39 -8.96
CA SER A 264 -14.18 6.37 -8.37
C SER A 264 -15.55 6.89 -7.95
N GLY A 265 -15.69 8.20 -7.70
CA GLY A 265 -16.87 8.80 -7.07
C GLY A 265 -17.07 8.39 -5.61
N LEU A 266 -16.08 7.74 -4.98
CA LEU A 266 -16.19 7.19 -3.64
C LEU A 266 -15.47 8.05 -2.60
N PRO A 267 -15.90 7.99 -1.33
CA PRO A 267 -15.17 8.63 -0.24
C PRO A 267 -13.71 8.22 -0.22
N THR A 268 -12.85 9.20 0.03
CA THR A 268 -11.40 9.01 0.08
C THR A 268 -10.85 9.55 1.39
N VAL A 269 -10.06 8.77 2.08
CA VAL A 269 -9.32 9.15 3.29
C VAL A 269 -7.85 9.29 2.92
N ALA A 270 -7.29 10.50 3.07
CA ALA A 270 -5.87 10.78 2.91
C ALA A 270 -5.23 10.87 4.31
N VAL A 271 -4.28 9.99 4.62
CA VAL A 271 -3.54 9.99 5.88
C VAL A 271 -2.14 10.51 5.62
N GLU A 272 -1.90 11.72 6.06
CA GLU A 272 -0.69 12.49 5.77
C GLU A 272 0.08 12.78 7.06
N GLY A 273 1.41 12.70 7.03
CA GLY A 273 2.21 13.37 8.05
C GLY A 273 2.16 14.88 7.85
N ASP A 274 2.30 15.68 8.91
CA ASP A 274 2.32 17.14 8.82
C ASP A 274 3.36 17.67 7.83
N SER A 275 4.53 17.04 7.79
CA SER A 275 5.59 17.34 6.81
C SER A 275 5.16 17.03 5.37
N ALA A 276 4.58 15.87 5.12
CA ALA A 276 4.11 15.48 3.79
C ALA A 276 2.96 16.37 3.32
N PHE A 277 2.00 16.63 4.19
CA PHE A 277 0.89 17.56 3.95
C PHE A 277 1.39 18.95 3.57
N GLY A 278 2.47 19.43 4.19
CA GLY A 278 3.05 20.74 3.91
C GLY A 278 3.47 20.94 2.44
N PHE A 279 3.76 19.89 1.69
CA PHE A 279 4.11 19.98 0.27
C PHE A 279 2.91 20.20 -0.65
N SER A 280 1.70 19.78 -0.24
CA SER A 280 0.50 19.81 -1.09
C SER A 280 -0.76 20.29 -0.36
N GLY A 281 -0.62 20.92 0.80
CA GLY A 281 -1.75 21.37 1.62
C GLY A 281 -2.70 22.35 0.91
N MET A 282 -2.22 23.12 -0.08
CA MET A 282 -3.08 24.02 -0.87
C MET A 282 -4.07 23.31 -1.79
N GLU A 283 -3.90 21.99 -2.01
CA GLU A 283 -4.89 21.17 -2.71
C GLU A 283 -6.24 21.09 -1.96
N LEU A 284 -6.29 21.53 -0.71
CA LEU A 284 -7.55 21.71 0.03
C LEU A 284 -8.49 22.67 -0.70
N GLU A 285 -7.96 23.70 -1.35
CA GLU A 285 -8.77 24.63 -2.17
C GLU A 285 -9.45 23.87 -3.31
N THR A 286 -8.70 23.06 -4.05
CA THR A 286 -9.24 22.23 -5.14
C THR A 286 -10.30 21.26 -4.62
N ILE A 287 -10.05 20.61 -3.50
CA ILE A 287 -10.98 19.68 -2.85
C ILE A 287 -12.29 20.39 -2.47
N CYS A 288 -12.20 21.57 -1.87
CA CYS A 288 -13.36 22.36 -1.48
C CYS A 288 -14.11 22.93 -2.68
N ARG A 289 -13.42 23.47 -3.67
CA ARG A 289 -14.01 24.05 -4.87
C ARG A 289 -14.83 23.03 -5.66
N TYR A 290 -14.35 21.80 -5.77
CA TYR A 290 -15.05 20.71 -6.44
C TYR A 290 -15.94 19.86 -5.52
N LYS A 291 -16.01 20.20 -4.22
CA LYS A 291 -16.81 19.49 -3.21
C LYS A 291 -16.54 17.98 -3.19
N LEU A 292 -15.26 17.59 -3.29
CA LEU A 292 -14.87 16.19 -3.34
C LEU A 292 -15.06 15.52 -1.97
N PRO A 293 -15.52 14.26 -1.93
CA PRO A 293 -15.74 13.53 -0.68
C PRO A 293 -14.40 13.03 -0.09
N ILE A 294 -13.52 13.97 0.26
CA ILE A 294 -12.17 13.68 0.77
C ILE A 294 -12.08 14.12 2.22
N THR A 295 -11.66 13.20 3.06
CA THR A 295 -11.26 13.46 4.45
C THR A 295 -9.75 13.35 4.56
N THR A 296 -9.08 14.47 4.79
CA THR A 296 -7.64 14.51 5.05
C THR A 296 -7.39 14.37 6.55
N VAL A 297 -6.59 13.39 6.97
CA VAL A 297 -6.15 13.21 8.36
C VAL A 297 -4.68 13.57 8.41
N VAL A 298 -4.35 14.68 9.04
CA VAL A 298 -2.97 15.14 9.24
C VAL A 298 -2.48 14.64 10.59
N PHE A 299 -1.50 13.76 10.58
CA PHE A 299 -0.78 13.36 11.78
C PHE A 299 0.21 14.45 12.16
N ASN A 300 -0.17 15.23 13.14
CA ASN A 300 0.55 16.40 13.60
C ASN A 300 1.42 16.03 14.82
N ASN A 301 2.70 15.76 14.58
CA ASN A 301 3.70 15.56 15.61
C ASN A 301 4.73 16.71 15.67
N ASN A 302 4.37 17.88 15.13
CA ASN A 302 5.15 19.11 15.11
C ASN A 302 6.47 19.02 14.33
N GLY A 303 6.56 18.17 13.30
CA GLY A 303 7.76 18.19 12.46
C GLY A 303 8.08 16.92 11.67
N VAL A 304 9.23 16.97 11.02
CA VAL A 304 9.75 15.85 10.23
C VAL A 304 10.22 14.73 11.17
N TYR A 305 9.82 13.51 10.94
CA TYR A 305 10.07 12.34 11.79
C TYR A 305 9.56 12.55 13.22
N ARG A 306 10.42 12.92 14.14
CA ARG A 306 10.12 13.14 15.56
C ARG A 306 9.85 14.59 15.92
N GLY A 307 10.21 15.55 15.08
CA GLY A 307 10.08 16.98 15.38
C GLY A 307 10.84 17.38 16.65
N THR A 308 12.14 17.21 16.70
CA THR A 308 12.92 17.53 17.92
C THR A 308 13.30 19.00 17.99
N ASP A 309 13.11 19.63 19.16
CA ASP A 309 13.54 21.00 19.45
C ASP A 309 15.08 21.15 19.53
N GLN A 310 15.80 20.05 19.55
CA GLN A 310 17.26 20.07 19.64
C GLN A 310 17.87 20.40 18.28
N ASN A 311 18.66 21.47 18.25
CA ASN A 311 19.50 21.76 17.10
C ASN A 311 20.73 20.83 17.10
N PRO A 312 20.87 19.90 16.13
CA PRO A 312 21.96 18.94 16.10
C PRO A 312 23.34 19.58 15.91
N THR A 313 23.41 20.84 15.45
CA THR A 313 24.65 21.59 15.27
C THR A 313 25.03 22.46 16.48
N GLY A 314 24.15 22.48 17.50
CA GLY A 314 24.30 23.36 18.69
C GLY A 314 24.06 24.84 18.32
N GLY A 315 23.25 25.50 19.08
CA GLY A 315 22.90 26.91 18.83
C GLY A 315 21.48 27.22 19.31
N PRO A 316 21.10 28.51 19.31
CA PRO A 316 19.82 28.94 19.84
C PRO A 316 18.64 28.65 18.89
N ASP A 317 18.92 28.37 17.61
CA ASP A 317 17.87 28.14 16.61
C ASP A 317 17.31 26.71 16.72
N VAL A 318 16.02 26.57 16.50
CA VAL A 318 15.39 25.25 16.41
C VAL A 318 15.88 24.47 15.18
N ALA A 319 15.87 23.14 15.27
CA ALA A 319 16.26 22.31 14.12
C ALA A 319 15.34 22.58 12.93
N PRO A 320 15.86 22.53 11.67
CA PRO A 320 15.03 22.72 10.46
C PRO A 320 13.89 21.70 10.29
N THR A 321 13.91 20.62 11.09
CA THR A 321 12.89 19.57 11.11
C THR A 321 11.73 19.89 12.05
N VAL A 322 11.82 20.95 12.86
CA VAL A 322 10.78 21.35 13.82
C VAL A 322 9.82 22.33 13.17
N PHE A 323 8.54 22.08 13.33
CA PHE A 323 7.47 22.95 12.81
C PHE A 323 6.87 23.81 13.93
N VAL A 324 5.98 24.69 13.54
CA VAL A 324 5.21 25.50 14.50
C VAL A 324 4.43 24.56 15.40
N LYS A 325 4.69 24.66 16.70
CA LYS A 325 4.04 23.83 17.72
C LYS A 325 2.53 24.04 17.70
N ASP A 326 1.78 22.95 17.79
CA ASP A 326 0.32 22.95 17.85
C ASP A 326 -0.34 23.66 16.66
N ALA A 327 0.28 23.59 15.47
CA ALA A 327 -0.25 24.18 14.26
C ALA A 327 -1.67 23.69 13.98
N ARG A 328 -2.56 24.64 13.64
CA ARG A 328 -3.99 24.39 13.44
C ARG A 328 -4.26 24.14 11.96
N TYR A 329 -3.85 22.98 11.44
CA TYR A 329 -4.11 22.58 10.06
C TYR A 329 -5.61 22.48 9.73
N ASP A 330 -6.46 22.18 10.73
CA ASP A 330 -7.91 22.18 10.61
C ASP A 330 -8.47 23.52 10.14
N LYS A 331 -7.84 24.64 10.50
CA LYS A 331 -8.27 25.96 10.06
C LYS A 331 -7.99 26.25 8.58
N MET A 332 -7.07 25.51 7.96
CA MET A 332 -6.79 25.71 6.53
C MET A 332 -7.99 25.32 5.68
N ILE A 333 -8.65 24.19 5.95
CA ILE A 333 -9.82 23.76 5.17
C ILE A 333 -11.04 24.64 5.45
N GLU A 334 -11.21 25.14 6.69
CA GLU A 334 -12.28 26.07 7.04
C GLU A 334 -12.19 27.39 6.23
N ALA A 335 -10.95 27.86 5.95
CA ALA A 335 -10.73 29.03 5.11
C ALA A 335 -11.26 28.86 3.67
N PHE A 336 -11.39 27.62 3.19
CA PHE A 336 -11.97 27.28 1.90
C PHE A 336 -13.43 26.77 1.98
N GLY A 337 -14.05 26.82 3.17
CA GLY A 337 -15.45 26.43 3.39
C GLY A 337 -15.67 24.92 3.62
N GLY A 338 -14.62 24.15 3.87
CA GLY A 338 -14.72 22.76 4.32
C GLY A 338 -14.89 22.64 5.84
N VAL A 339 -14.87 21.40 6.35
CA VAL A 339 -15.05 21.10 7.77
C VAL A 339 -13.73 20.75 8.42
N GLY A 340 -13.32 21.49 9.45
CA GLY A 340 -12.12 21.25 10.24
C GLY A 340 -12.43 20.57 11.57
N TYR A 341 -11.61 19.55 11.93
CA TYR A 341 -11.65 18.87 13.24
C TYR A 341 -10.25 18.95 13.87
N TYR A 342 -10.22 19.20 15.18
CA TYR A 342 -9.01 19.13 15.98
C TYR A 342 -9.18 18.04 17.03
N VAL A 343 -8.34 17.01 17.00
CA VAL A 343 -8.50 15.81 17.83
C VAL A 343 -7.18 15.43 18.50
N THR A 344 -7.26 15.00 19.75
CA THR A 344 -6.10 14.62 20.55
C THR A 344 -6.19 13.19 21.11
N THR A 345 -7.37 12.57 20.98
CA THR A 345 -7.66 11.24 21.50
C THR A 345 -8.16 10.30 20.40
N PRO A 346 -7.96 8.97 20.55
CA PRO A 346 -8.50 7.99 19.63
C PRO A 346 -10.02 8.06 19.47
N ALA A 347 -10.77 8.35 20.55
CA ALA A 347 -12.23 8.44 20.51
C ALA A 347 -12.70 9.65 19.68
N GLU A 348 -12.07 10.81 19.85
CA GLU A 348 -12.33 11.99 19.02
C GLU A 348 -12.02 11.74 17.55
N LEU A 349 -10.88 11.06 17.27
CA LEU A 349 -10.51 10.70 15.89
C LEU A 349 -11.54 9.75 15.26
N GLU A 350 -12.01 8.73 15.98
CA GLU A 350 -13.04 7.80 15.47
C GLU A 350 -14.33 8.54 15.15
N ALA A 351 -14.79 9.40 16.05
CA ALA A 351 -16.02 10.19 15.86
C ALA A 351 -15.89 11.11 14.64
N ALA A 352 -14.82 11.92 14.57
CA ALA A 352 -14.59 12.86 13.47
C ALA A 352 -14.44 12.15 12.12
N LEU A 353 -13.68 11.05 12.06
CA LEU A 353 -13.49 10.31 10.83
C LEU A 353 -14.77 9.63 10.33
N THR A 354 -15.55 9.06 11.26
CA THR A 354 -16.82 8.42 10.93
C THR A 354 -17.83 9.46 10.41
N GLU A 355 -17.95 10.60 11.07
CA GLU A 355 -18.80 11.70 10.64
C GLU A 355 -18.40 12.25 9.28
N ALA A 356 -17.11 12.53 9.07
CA ALA A 356 -16.60 13.09 7.83
C ALA A 356 -16.84 12.16 6.63
N ILE A 357 -16.60 10.85 6.79
CA ILE A 357 -16.86 9.85 5.73
C ILE A 357 -18.36 9.80 5.41
N ALA A 358 -19.22 9.77 6.43
CA ALA A 358 -20.68 9.72 6.26
C ALA A 358 -21.24 10.99 5.62
N ALA A 359 -20.68 12.16 5.94
CA ALA A 359 -21.09 13.43 5.37
C ALA A 359 -20.73 13.56 3.88
N GLY A 360 -19.68 12.87 3.41
CA GLY A 360 -19.21 12.92 2.01
C GLY A 360 -18.84 14.34 1.56
N LYS A 361 -18.30 15.14 2.45
CA LYS A 361 -17.90 16.54 2.20
C LYS A 361 -16.40 16.72 2.45
N PRO A 362 -15.79 17.77 1.87
CA PRO A 362 -14.41 18.16 2.19
C PRO A 362 -14.21 18.33 3.70
N ALA A 363 -13.30 17.54 4.27
CA ALA A 363 -12.97 17.60 5.69
C ALA A 363 -11.46 17.44 5.93
N LEU A 364 -10.95 18.10 7.00
CA LEU A 364 -9.60 17.89 7.49
C LEU A 364 -9.65 17.65 9.00
N ILE A 365 -9.02 16.55 9.40
CA ILE A 365 -8.84 16.17 10.81
C ILE A 365 -7.36 16.42 11.17
N ASN A 366 -7.10 17.44 11.98
CA ASN A 366 -5.80 17.67 12.57
C ASN A 366 -5.66 16.76 13.81
N ALA A 367 -5.02 15.61 13.60
CA ALA A 367 -4.83 14.60 14.63
C ALA A 367 -3.49 14.83 15.33
N VAL A 368 -3.52 15.41 16.52
CA VAL A 368 -2.31 15.63 17.32
C VAL A 368 -1.84 14.30 17.88
N ILE A 369 -0.61 13.95 17.54
CA ILE A 369 0.04 12.73 18.01
C ILE A 369 1.31 13.08 18.77
N ASP A 370 1.82 12.13 19.56
CA ASP A 370 3.08 12.31 20.25
C ASP A 370 4.26 12.44 19.28
N GLU A 371 5.35 13.02 19.75
CA GLU A 371 6.55 13.32 18.96
C GLU A 371 7.47 12.09 18.80
N THR A 372 7.07 10.90 19.25
CA THR A 372 7.93 9.69 19.29
C THR A 372 7.66 8.70 18.15
#